data_316e7f5a07e99ad895cbb4b3ed85e0dc
#
_entry.id   316e7f5a07e99ad895cbb4b3ed85e0dc
#
_cell.length_a   1.000
_cell.length_b   1.000
_cell.length_c   1.000
_cell.angle_alpha   90.00
_cell.angle_beta   90.00
_cell.angle_gamma   90.00
#
_symmetry.space_group_name_H-M   'P 1'
#
loop_
_entity.id
_entity.type
_entity.pdbx_description
1 polymer ?
#
loop_
_entity_poly.entity_id
_entity_poly.type
_entity_poly.pdbx_seq_one_letter_code
_entity_poly.pdbx_strand_id
1 'polypeptide(L)'
;MALSQSRKQHNLRFLRVINTMLLDTKFDFMSYRKIAAIGSVILIVISIISLAINSLEFGLDFTSGTSVRLGYSESVDIREVNTALVDAGYESAVVVRFGSDRDIRIILPVDADVSVENQAVAAVEVGENLAALLRQSSSSQITLLGSDYVSAKVGEELAEQGGLGMLVALGIIMVYISVRFQFKFSVGAVVALAHDLIITLGIFSVFGLEFNLNALAAMLAIIGYSLNDTIVVSDRIRENFRRMRTGTPTEMVNVSLNQTLGRTLITSLTTLLVLVSILLIGGESTQGFAIALIIGVVVGTYSSVYIASSVILYMNVTKEDLMIPIKEGADLDSTV
;
A
#
# COMPACT_ATOMS: atom_id res chain seq x y z
N MET A 1 35.62 7.11 -32.65
CA MET A 1 34.78 5.93 -32.98
C MET A 1 35.07 4.72 -32.10
N ALA A 2 36.30 4.38 -31.76
CA ALA A 2 36.66 3.22 -30.90
C ALA A 2 36.13 3.29 -29.46
N LEU A 3 36.11 4.47 -28.82
CA LEU A 3 35.59 4.65 -27.45
C LEU A 3 34.07 4.43 -27.31
N SER A 4 33.29 4.70 -28.36
CA SER A 4 31.86 4.48 -28.44
C SER A 4 31.51 2.98 -28.54
N GLN A 5 32.33 2.21 -29.26
CA GLN A 5 32.14 0.77 -29.39
C GLN A 5 32.53 0.02 -28.11
N SER A 6 33.58 0.44 -27.42
CA SER A 6 33.98 -0.14 -26.12
C SER A 6 32.92 0.06 -25.05
N ARG A 7 32.33 1.25 -24.93
CA ARG A 7 31.22 1.52 -24.01
C ARG A 7 29.96 0.69 -24.33
N LYS A 8 29.62 0.53 -25.61
CA LYS A 8 28.49 -0.34 -26.01
C LYS A 8 28.75 -1.80 -25.69
N GLN A 9 29.96 -2.31 -25.87
CA GLN A 9 30.31 -3.68 -25.51
C GLN A 9 30.30 -3.90 -23.96
N HIS A 10 30.76 -2.93 -23.18
CA HIS A 10 30.74 -3.00 -21.73
C HIS A 10 29.29 -3.01 -21.18
N ASN A 11 28.42 -2.14 -21.73
CA ASN A 11 27.00 -2.11 -21.36
C ASN A 11 26.27 -3.40 -21.78
N LEU A 12 26.60 -3.96 -22.95
CA LEU A 12 26.03 -5.23 -23.39
C LEU A 12 26.51 -6.42 -22.55
N ARG A 13 27.75 -6.42 -22.07
CA ARG A 13 28.25 -7.43 -21.13
C ARG A 13 27.58 -7.29 -19.76
N PHE A 14 27.46 -6.07 -19.24
CA PHE A 14 26.80 -5.79 -17.97
C PHE A 14 25.31 -6.19 -18.01
N LEU A 15 24.58 -5.83 -19.08
CA LEU A 15 23.19 -6.25 -19.28
C LEU A 15 23.06 -7.77 -19.45
N ARG A 16 24.03 -8.41 -20.11
CA ARG A 16 24.05 -9.87 -20.28
C ARG A 16 24.30 -10.57 -18.93
N VAL A 17 25.20 -10.07 -18.10
CA VAL A 17 25.48 -10.60 -16.76
C VAL A 17 24.26 -10.44 -15.85
N ILE A 18 23.62 -9.26 -15.85
CA ILE A 18 22.37 -9.03 -15.10
C ILE A 18 21.27 -9.95 -15.61
N ASN A 19 21.12 -10.06 -16.92
CA ASN A 19 20.09 -10.92 -17.52
C ASN A 19 20.34 -12.41 -17.22
N THR A 20 21.58 -12.86 -17.23
CA THR A 20 21.93 -14.24 -16.89
C THR A 20 21.77 -14.49 -15.37
N MET A 21 22.14 -13.55 -14.51
CA MET A 21 21.94 -13.65 -13.06
C MET A 21 20.47 -13.66 -12.65
N LEU A 22 19.62 -12.91 -13.37
CA LEU A 22 18.18 -12.81 -13.06
C LEU A 22 17.36 -13.93 -13.73
N LEU A 23 17.83 -14.54 -14.83
CA LEU A 23 17.09 -15.55 -15.60
C LEU A 23 17.46 -17.00 -15.25
N ASP A 24 18.63 -17.24 -14.65
CA ASP A 24 19.11 -18.61 -14.30
C ASP A 24 19.12 -18.88 -12.78
N THR A 25 18.32 -18.16 -12.00
CA THR A 25 18.19 -18.46 -10.57
C THR A 25 17.53 -19.82 -10.39
N LYS A 26 18.13 -20.66 -9.55
CA LYS A 26 17.60 -21.98 -9.13
C LYS A 26 17.36 -21.98 -7.62
N PHE A 27 16.67 -20.95 -7.14
CA PHE A 27 16.38 -20.83 -5.70
C PHE A 27 15.18 -21.69 -5.34
N ASP A 28 15.26 -22.44 -4.26
CA ASP A 28 14.17 -23.26 -3.74
C ASP A 28 13.28 -22.44 -2.79
N PHE A 29 12.37 -21.65 -3.36
CA PHE A 29 11.44 -20.81 -2.61
C PHE A 29 10.52 -21.63 -1.71
N MET A 30 10.04 -22.77 -2.20
CA MET A 30 9.03 -23.56 -1.50
C MET A 30 9.57 -24.36 -0.33
N SER A 31 10.89 -24.53 -0.21
CA SER A 31 11.50 -25.07 1.01
C SER A 31 11.29 -24.14 2.21
N TYR A 32 11.25 -22.83 1.99
CA TYR A 32 11.03 -21.80 3.01
C TYR A 32 9.56 -21.47 3.26
N ARG A 33 8.60 -22.08 2.53
CA ARG A 33 7.17 -21.76 2.61
C ARG A 33 6.59 -21.80 4.02
N LYS A 34 7.04 -22.76 4.85
CA LYS A 34 6.55 -22.89 6.24
C LYS A 34 7.04 -21.73 7.12
N ILE A 35 8.30 -21.35 6.99
CA ILE A 35 8.87 -20.22 7.72
C ILE A 35 8.19 -18.92 7.27
N ALA A 36 8.02 -18.74 5.98
CA ALA A 36 7.29 -17.59 5.41
C ALA A 36 5.84 -17.54 5.92
N ALA A 37 5.12 -18.66 5.91
CA ALA A 37 3.74 -18.71 6.42
C ALA A 37 3.67 -18.35 7.92
N ILE A 38 4.58 -18.87 8.74
CA ILE A 38 4.64 -18.54 10.17
C ILE A 38 4.91 -17.05 10.36
N GLY A 39 5.88 -16.47 9.64
CA GLY A 39 6.17 -15.04 9.68
C GLY A 39 4.96 -14.19 9.29
N SER A 40 4.25 -14.57 8.22
CA SER A 40 3.03 -13.89 7.78
C SER A 40 1.90 -13.97 8.82
N VAL A 41 1.69 -15.14 9.43
CA VAL A 41 0.68 -15.28 10.48
C VAL A 41 1.02 -14.39 11.68
N ILE A 42 2.28 -14.33 12.09
CA ILE A 42 2.72 -13.45 13.18
C ILE A 42 2.45 -11.98 12.83
N LEU A 43 2.81 -11.55 11.62
CA LEU A 43 2.56 -10.18 11.15
C LEU A 43 1.05 -9.85 11.10
N ILE A 44 0.23 -10.76 10.59
CA ILE A 44 -1.24 -10.60 10.57
C ILE A 44 -1.79 -10.48 12.01
N VAL A 45 -1.35 -11.34 12.92
CA VAL A 45 -1.80 -11.29 14.32
C VAL A 45 -1.40 -9.97 14.98
N ILE A 46 -0.15 -9.52 14.79
CA ILE A 46 0.29 -8.22 15.30
C ILE A 46 -0.55 -7.09 14.69
N SER A 47 -0.81 -7.14 13.39
CA SER A 47 -1.63 -6.15 12.68
C SER A 47 -3.05 -6.08 13.24
N ILE A 48 -3.70 -7.24 13.42
CA ILE A 48 -5.08 -7.30 13.94
C ILE A 48 -5.12 -6.82 15.39
N ILE A 49 -4.17 -7.21 16.22
CA ILE A 49 -4.09 -6.76 17.61
C ILE A 49 -3.89 -5.25 17.68
N SER A 50 -2.97 -4.70 16.88
CA SER A 50 -2.73 -3.26 16.84
C SER A 50 -3.98 -2.51 16.37
N LEU A 51 -4.62 -2.95 15.30
CA LEU A 51 -5.86 -2.35 14.79
C LEU A 51 -6.99 -2.40 15.82
N ALA A 52 -7.05 -3.45 16.65
CA ALA A 52 -8.07 -3.58 17.71
C ALA A 52 -7.79 -2.69 18.95
N ILE A 53 -6.51 -2.45 19.29
CA ILE A 53 -6.12 -1.70 20.48
C ILE A 53 -5.87 -0.22 20.15
N ASN A 54 -5.06 0.04 19.14
CA ASN A 54 -4.63 1.40 18.77
C ASN A 54 -5.53 2.04 17.73
N SER A 55 -6.37 1.24 17.02
CA SER A 55 -7.15 1.68 15.85
C SER A 55 -6.28 2.24 14.73
N LEU A 56 -6.87 2.98 13.80
CA LEU A 56 -6.16 3.80 12.80
C LEU A 56 -6.21 5.26 13.25
N GLU A 57 -5.11 5.96 13.07
CA GLU A 57 -5.05 7.41 13.20
C GLU A 57 -5.71 8.06 11.97
N PHE A 58 -7.02 8.31 12.05
CA PHE A 58 -7.74 8.92 10.94
C PHE A 58 -7.36 10.39 10.77
N GLY A 59 -7.02 10.74 9.53
CA GLY A 59 -6.78 12.14 9.15
C GLY A 59 -8.04 12.99 9.15
N LEU A 60 -7.85 14.29 8.98
CA LEU A 60 -8.94 15.28 8.96
C LEU A 60 -10.04 14.94 7.95
N ASP A 61 -9.68 14.30 6.85
CA ASP A 61 -10.63 13.89 5.80
C ASP A 61 -11.76 13.00 6.32
N PHE A 62 -11.51 12.27 7.42
CA PHE A 62 -12.45 11.31 8.00
C PHE A 62 -12.98 11.72 9.38
N THR A 63 -12.25 12.60 10.10
CA THR A 63 -12.59 12.92 11.50
C THR A 63 -13.36 14.22 11.66
N SER A 64 -13.35 15.08 10.67
CA SER A 64 -13.88 16.44 10.72
C SER A 64 -13.13 17.37 11.69
N GLY A 65 -13.21 18.65 11.44
CA GLY A 65 -12.56 19.67 12.27
C GLY A 65 -11.88 20.77 11.46
N THR A 66 -11.17 21.62 12.18
CA THR A 66 -10.29 22.64 11.61
C THR A 66 -8.86 22.23 11.76
N SER A 67 -8.11 22.18 10.66
CA SER A 67 -6.66 21.95 10.64
C SER A 67 -5.96 23.26 10.36
N VAL A 68 -5.13 23.70 11.28
CA VAL A 68 -4.30 24.91 11.14
C VAL A 68 -2.85 24.51 11.02
N ARG A 69 -2.20 24.92 9.93
CA ARG A 69 -0.78 24.67 9.68
C ARG A 69 0.02 25.93 9.98
N LEU A 70 1.00 25.83 10.88
CA LEU A 70 1.85 26.92 11.30
C LEU A 70 3.32 26.60 11.06
N GLY A 71 4.04 27.55 10.47
CA GLY A 71 5.48 27.49 10.28
C GLY A 71 6.19 28.39 11.30
N TYR A 72 7.19 27.85 11.96
CA TYR A 72 8.04 28.55 12.92
C TYR A 72 9.42 28.85 12.31
N SER A 73 10.04 29.94 12.75
CA SER A 73 11.42 30.27 12.32
C SER A 73 12.47 29.31 12.90
N GLU A 74 12.16 28.67 14.03
CA GLU A 74 13.03 27.73 14.73
C GLU A 74 12.32 26.41 15.02
N SER A 75 13.06 25.38 15.47
CA SER A 75 12.51 24.09 15.86
C SER A 75 11.52 24.25 17.02
N VAL A 76 10.35 23.58 16.92
CA VAL A 76 9.24 23.71 17.87
C VAL A 76 9.23 22.58 18.88
N ASP A 77 9.06 22.89 20.16
CA ASP A 77 8.67 21.91 21.18
C ASP A 77 7.13 21.80 21.23
N ILE A 78 6.62 20.66 20.78
CA ILE A 78 5.18 20.36 20.78
C ILE A 78 4.56 20.50 22.18
N ARG A 79 5.33 20.24 23.25
CA ARG A 79 4.81 20.33 24.62
C ARG A 79 4.53 21.76 25.02
N GLU A 80 5.37 22.71 24.61
CA GLU A 80 5.13 24.14 24.86
C GLU A 80 3.87 24.61 24.11
N VAL A 81 3.72 24.18 22.87
CA VAL A 81 2.53 24.51 22.07
C VAL A 81 1.26 23.93 22.69
N ASN A 82 1.29 22.64 23.10
CA ASN A 82 0.16 22.02 23.76
C ASN A 82 -0.22 22.74 25.06
N THR A 83 0.77 23.12 25.89
CA THR A 83 0.51 23.85 27.13
C THR A 83 -0.15 25.20 26.83
N ALA A 84 0.35 25.95 25.87
CA ALA A 84 -0.23 27.23 25.47
C ALA A 84 -1.68 27.10 24.94
N LEU A 85 -1.98 26.01 24.21
CA LEU A 85 -3.33 25.75 23.72
C LEU A 85 -4.29 25.37 24.86
N VAL A 86 -3.86 24.51 25.78
CA VAL A 86 -4.66 24.13 26.96
C VAL A 86 -4.95 25.33 27.84
N ASP A 87 -3.94 26.18 28.11
CA ASP A 87 -4.09 27.42 28.89
C ASP A 87 -5.05 28.41 28.22
N ALA A 88 -5.19 28.34 26.89
CA ALA A 88 -6.12 29.16 26.11
C ALA A 88 -7.52 28.53 25.96
N GLY A 89 -7.78 27.35 26.53
CA GLY A 89 -9.07 26.67 26.51
C GLY A 89 -9.26 25.68 25.35
N TYR A 90 -8.21 25.39 24.57
CA TYR A 90 -8.25 24.40 23.49
C TYR A 90 -7.78 23.01 23.98
N GLU A 91 -8.44 22.47 25.03
CA GLU A 91 -8.04 21.22 25.68
C GLU A 91 -8.07 19.98 24.75
N SER A 92 -8.93 20.00 23.74
CA SER A 92 -9.09 18.92 22.77
C SER A 92 -8.25 19.09 21.48
N ALA A 93 -7.40 20.13 21.44
CA ALA A 93 -6.51 20.32 20.29
C ALA A 93 -5.44 19.22 20.22
N VAL A 94 -5.22 18.69 19.03
CA VAL A 94 -4.14 17.74 18.76
C VAL A 94 -3.04 18.44 17.96
N VAL A 95 -1.83 18.46 18.51
CA VAL A 95 -0.68 19.08 17.83
C VAL A 95 0.26 17.99 17.33
N VAL A 96 0.51 17.98 16.05
CA VAL A 96 1.44 17.07 15.39
C VAL A 96 2.50 17.84 14.58
N ARG A 97 3.68 17.25 14.43
CA ARG A 97 4.70 17.79 13.53
C ARG A 97 4.26 17.58 12.10
N PHE A 98 4.59 18.53 11.22
CA PHE A 98 4.15 18.57 9.85
C PHE A 98 5.34 18.85 8.92
N GLY A 99 5.93 17.78 8.34
CA GLY A 99 7.00 17.85 7.35
C GLY A 99 8.38 18.20 7.89
N SER A 100 8.49 19.24 8.68
CA SER A 100 9.78 19.67 9.27
C SER A 100 9.70 19.76 10.80
N ASP A 101 10.84 20.00 11.46
CA ASP A 101 10.90 20.27 12.89
C ASP A 101 10.41 21.69 13.26
N ARG A 102 10.11 22.51 12.26
CA ARG A 102 9.63 23.89 12.37
C ARG A 102 8.16 24.05 12.06
N ASP A 103 7.57 23.06 11.40
CA ASP A 103 6.18 23.13 10.98
C ASP A 103 5.33 22.24 11.87
N ILE A 104 4.17 22.77 12.29
CA ILE A 104 3.20 22.02 13.07
C ILE A 104 1.82 22.12 12.44
N ARG A 105 1.03 21.09 12.67
CA ARG A 105 -0.39 21.04 12.37
C ARG A 105 -1.15 20.96 13.70
N ILE A 106 -2.10 21.86 13.88
CA ILE A 106 -3.03 21.85 15.00
C ILE A 106 -4.38 21.41 14.46
N ILE A 107 -4.92 20.34 14.99
CA ILE A 107 -6.25 19.81 14.64
C ILE A 107 -7.18 20.16 15.77
N LEU A 108 -8.23 20.91 15.47
CA LEU A 108 -9.30 21.23 16.41
C LEU A 108 -10.54 20.42 16.03
N PRO A 109 -11.08 19.58 16.90
CA PRO A 109 -12.37 18.92 16.70
C PRO A 109 -13.48 19.97 16.48
N VAL A 110 -14.51 19.62 15.72
CA VAL A 110 -15.64 20.54 15.43
C VAL A 110 -16.41 20.81 16.70
N ASP A 111 -16.62 22.10 17.00
CA ASP A 111 -17.77 22.52 17.77
C ASP A 111 -19.00 22.52 16.84
N ALA A 112 -20.03 21.76 17.22
CA ALA A 112 -21.19 21.44 16.37
C ALA A 112 -22.08 22.63 15.96
N ASP A 113 -21.78 23.83 16.41
CA ASP A 113 -22.68 25.00 16.33
C ASP A 113 -22.36 25.97 15.16
N VAL A 114 -21.37 25.74 14.31
CA VAL A 114 -21.02 26.63 13.22
C VAL A 114 -21.80 26.29 11.95
N SER A 115 -22.63 27.21 11.48
CA SER A 115 -23.40 27.05 10.24
C SER A 115 -22.49 26.84 9.01
N VAL A 116 -22.85 25.91 8.13
CA VAL A 116 -22.07 25.45 6.95
C VAL A 116 -21.62 26.61 6.02
N GLU A 117 -22.40 27.67 5.95
CA GLU A 117 -22.19 28.80 5.04
C GLU A 117 -20.96 29.67 5.40
N ASN A 118 -20.53 29.63 6.69
CA ASN A 118 -19.41 30.43 7.20
C ASN A 118 -18.18 29.63 7.58
N GLN A 119 -18.16 28.34 7.34
CA GLN A 119 -17.14 27.42 7.87
C GLN A 119 -15.73 27.70 7.31
N ALA A 120 -15.60 28.01 6.02
CA ALA A 120 -14.30 28.33 5.44
C ALA A 120 -13.75 29.68 5.98
N VAL A 121 -14.63 30.65 6.23
CA VAL A 121 -14.23 31.94 6.83
C VAL A 121 -13.86 31.73 8.30
N ALA A 122 -14.64 30.91 9.01
CA ALA A 122 -14.35 30.56 10.41
C ALA A 122 -13.03 29.82 10.55
N ALA A 123 -12.68 28.95 9.62
CA ALA A 123 -11.40 28.24 9.63
C ALA A 123 -10.19 29.19 9.50
N VAL A 124 -10.29 30.18 8.62
CA VAL A 124 -9.24 31.20 8.47
C VAL A 124 -9.14 32.05 9.74
N GLU A 125 -10.29 32.46 10.30
CA GLU A 125 -10.33 33.23 11.54
C GLU A 125 -9.76 32.46 12.72
N VAL A 126 -10.10 31.17 12.86
CA VAL A 126 -9.51 30.26 13.86
C VAL A 126 -8.00 30.16 13.65
N GLY A 127 -7.55 30.00 12.40
CA GLY A 127 -6.12 29.94 12.07
C GLY A 127 -5.35 31.19 12.48
N GLU A 128 -5.89 32.36 12.20
CA GLU A 128 -5.29 33.64 12.58
C GLU A 128 -5.31 33.83 14.12
N ASN A 129 -6.38 33.46 14.79
CA ASN A 129 -6.50 33.54 16.23
C ASN A 129 -5.48 32.64 16.93
N LEU A 130 -5.33 31.39 16.47
CA LEU A 130 -4.30 30.48 16.99
C LEU A 130 -2.88 30.98 16.71
N ALA A 131 -2.62 31.48 15.50
CA ALA A 131 -1.33 32.07 15.19
C ALA A 131 -1.01 33.29 16.07
N ALA A 132 -2.00 34.15 16.32
CA ALA A 132 -1.86 35.32 17.19
C ALA A 132 -1.58 34.90 18.65
N LEU A 133 -2.30 33.91 19.16
CA LEU A 133 -2.15 33.35 20.50
C LEU A 133 -0.74 32.77 20.70
N LEU A 134 -0.30 31.95 19.77
CA LEU A 134 1.02 31.31 19.86
C LEU A 134 2.17 32.30 19.64
N ARG A 135 1.97 33.38 18.87
CA ARG A 135 2.93 34.49 18.78
C ARG A 135 3.10 35.22 20.11
N GLN A 136 2.11 35.23 20.99
CA GLN A 136 2.22 35.84 22.32
C GLN A 136 2.97 34.96 23.32
N SER A 137 2.87 33.64 23.16
CA SER A 137 3.50 32.63 24.03
C SER A 137 4.91 32.22 23.58
N SER A 138 5.30 32.54 22.35
CA SER A 138 6.60 32.15 21.78
C SER A 138 7.38 33.37 21.30
N SER A 139 8.72 33.33 21.46
CA SER A 139 9.63 34.33 20.90
C SER A 139 9.92 34.12 19.40
N SER A 140 9.50 33.01 18.84
CA SER A 140 9.70 32.65 17.43
C SER A 140 8.70 33.36 16.50
N GLN A 141 9.15 33.71 15.29
CA GLN A 141 8.19 34.17 14.26
C GLN A 141 7.34 32.99 13.80
N ILE A 142 6.00 33.20 13.83
CA ILE A 142 5.02 32.19 13.44
C ILE A 142 4.25 32.70 12.24
N THR A 143 4.23 31.88 11.18
CA THR A 143 3.51 32.19 9.93
C THR A 143 2.38 31.18 9.76
N LEU A 144 1.16 31.65 9.44
CA LEU A 144 0.06 30.77 9.05
C LEU A 144 0.34 30.25 7.64
N LEU A 145 0.54 28.93 7.52
CA LEU A 145 0.77 28.24 6.24
C LEU A 145 -0.51 27.85 5.55
N GLY A 146 -1.58 27.64 6.32
CA GLY A 146 -2.91 27.32 5.79
C GLY A 146 -3.86 26.93 6.92
N SER A 147 -5.15 27.04 6.62
CA SER A 147 -6.22 26.57 7.49
C SER A 147 -7.28 25.89 6.64
N ASP A 148 -7.59 24.65 6.95
CA ASP A 148 -8.54 23.81 6.24
C ASP A 148 -9.64 23.36 7.22
N TYR A 149 -10.89 23.28 6.73
CA TYR A 149 -12.03 22.83 7.50
C TYR A 149 -12.74 21.69 6.79
N VAL A 150 -13.03 20.65 7.55
CA VAL A 150 -13.85 19.52 7.09
C VAL A 150 -15.05 19.38 8.03
N SER A 151 -16.26 19.50 7.48
CA SER A 151 -17.47 19.32 8.28
C SER A 151 -17.67 17.85 8.68
N ALA A 152 -18.29 17.60 9.85
CA ALA A 152 -18.57 16.26 10.33
C ALA A 152 -19.32 15.40 9.29
N LYS A 153 -20.29 16.00 8.61
CA LYS A 153 -21.06 15.31 7.57
C LYS A 153 -20.20 14.88 6.39
N VAL A 154 -19.27 15.73 5.97
CA VAL A 154 -18.36 15.42 4.82
C VAL A 154 -17.37 14.34 5.23
N GLY A 155 -16.79 14.43 6.43
CA GLY A 155 -15.86 13.42 6.93
C GLY A 155 -16.51 12.03 7.05
N GLU A 156 -17.72 11.96 7.62
CA GLU A 156 -18.51 10.72 7.73
C GLU A 156 -18.85 10.16 6.34
N GLU A 157 -19.30 10.99 5.41
CA GLU A 157 -19.63 10.58 4.05
C GLU A 157 -18.40 10.06 3.30
N LEU A 158 -17.25 10.72 3.44
CA LEU A 158 -16.00 10.26 2.83
C LEU A 158 -15.52 8.92 3.42
N ALA A 159 -15.67 8.71 4.73
CA ALA A 159 -15.31 7.46 5.38
C ALA A 159 -16.22 6.31 4.89
N GLU A 160 -17.53 6.54 4.82
CA GLU A 160 -18.51 5.56 4.34
C GLU A 160 -18.29 5.23 2.85
N GLN A 161 -18.20 6.25 2.00
CA GLN A 161 -17.98 6.06 0.55
C GLN A 161 -16.62 5.46 0.25
N GLY A 162 -15.57 5.85 0.98
CA GLY A 162 -14.23 5.29 0.86
C GLY A 162 -14.18 3.80 1.23
N GLY A 163 -14.80 3.44 2.35
CA GLY A 163 -14.94 2.05 2.79
C GLY A 163 -15.76 1.21 1.81
N LEU A 164 -16.91 1.72 1.38
CA LEU A 164 -17.75 1.06 0.38
C LEU A 164 -17.03 0.91 -0.97
N GLY A 165 -16.33 1.94 -1.43
CA GLY A 165 -15.54 1.92 -2.65
C GLY A 165 -14.46 0.83 -2.62
N MET A 166 -13.77 0.68 -1.49
CA MET A 166 -12.79 -0.39 -1.30
C MET A 166 -13.43 -1.79 -1.36
N LEU A 167 -14.57 -2.00 -0.69
CA LEU A 167 -15.30 -3.27 -0.71
C LEU A 167 -15.80 -3.60 -2.13
N VAL A 168 -16.34 -2.63 -2.84
CA VAL A 168 -16.81 -2.80 -4.23
C VAL A 168 -15.63 -3.12 -5.14
N ALA A 169 -14.51 -2.43 -5.03
CA ALA A 169 -13.32 -2.70 -5.81
C ALA A 169 -12.81 -4.13 -5.56
N LEU A 170 -12.71 -4.55 -4.30
CA LEU A 170 -12.35 -5.93 -3.94
C LEU A 170 -13.32 -6.96 -4.53
N GLY A 171 -14.62 -6.70 -4.45
CA GLY A 171 -15.66 -7.57 -5.01
C GLY A 171 -15.54 -7.73 -6.53
N ILE A 172 -15.39 -6.63 -7.27
CA ILE A 172 -15.23 -6.64 -8.73
C ILE A 172 -13.96 -7.40 -9.12
N ILE A 173 -12.86 -7.17 -8.41
CA ILE A 173 -11.59 -7.84 -8.66
C ILE A 173 -11.71 -9.34 -8.39
N MET A 174 -12.39 -9.74 -7.31
CA MET A 174 -12.62 -11.14 -6.98
C MET A 174 -13.41 -11.83 -8.08
N VAL A 175 -14.47 -11.20 -8.59
CA VAL A 175 -15.25 -11.71 -9.72
C VAL A 175 -14.38 -11.84 -10.97
N TYR A 176 -13.63 -10.79 -11.32
CA TYR A 176 -12.73 -10.80 -12.48
C TYR A 176 -11.73 -11.96 -12.41
N ILE A 177 -11.06 -12.14 -11.27
CA ILE A 177 -10.06 -13.21 -11.09
C ILE A 177 -10.75 -14.58 -11.17
N SER A 178 -11.94 -14.74 -10.58
CA SER A 178 -12.68 -16.00 -10.60
C SER A 178 -13.13 -16.41 -12.02
N VAL A 179 -13.46 -15.44 -12.86
CA VAL A 179 -13.81 -15.67 -14.27
C VAL A 179 -12.56 -15.92 -15.12
N ARG A 180 -11.48 -15.18 -14.87
CA ARG A 180 -10.24 -15.23 -15.67
C ARG A 180 -9.35 -16.43 -15.32
N PHE A 181 -9.35 -16.84 -14.05
CA PHE A 181 -8.54 -17.93 -13.53
C PHE A 181 -9.43 -19.04 -12.96
N GLN A 182 -8.86 -20.23 -12.81
CA GLN A 182 -9.55 -21.32 -12.12
C GLN A 182 -9.67 -20.99 -10.62
N PHE A 183 -10.72 -21.52 -10.00
CA PHE A 183 -11.08 -21.25 -8.61
C PHE A 183 -9.90 -21.34 -7.62
N LYS A 184 -9.03 -22.36 -7.75
CA LYS A 184 -7.88 -22.55 -6.87
C LYS A 184 -6.87 -21.38 -6.93
N PHE A 185 -6.66 -20.83 -8.11
CA PHE A 185 -5.78 -19.65 -8.30
C PHE A 185 -6.42 -18.36 -7.80
N SER A 186 -7.73 -18.24 -7.98
CA SER A 186 -8.49 -17.10 -7.47
C SER A 186 -8.46 -17.03 -5.96
N VAL A 187 -8.61 -18.16 -5.26
CA VAL A 187 -8.46 -18.22 -3.80
C VAL A 187 -7.06 -17.79 -3.37
N GLY A 188 -6.00 -18.29 -4.06
CA GLY A 188 -4.62 -17.88 -3.77
C GLY A 188 -4.42 -16.37 -3.88
N ALA A 189 -4.96 -15.75 -4.94
CA ALA A 189 -4.85 -14.31 -5.16
C ALA A 189 -5.63 -13.49 -4.11
N VAL A 190 -6.85 -13.91 -3.76
CA VAL A 190 -7.67 -13.22 -2.75
C VAL A 190 -7.02 -13.29 -1.36
N VAL A 191 -6.49 -14.46 -0.98
CA VAL A 191 -5.77 -14.62 0.30
C VAL A 191 -4.53 -13.74 0.35
N ALA A 192 -3.76 -13.67 -0.74
CA ALA A 192 -2.60 -12.79 -0.84
C ALA A 192 -2.98 -11.30 -0.72
N LEU A 193 -4.06 -10.88 -1.39
CA LEU A 193 -4.57 -9.50 -1.27
C LEU A 193 -5.03 -9.15 0.15
N ALA A 194 -5.80 -10.02 0.78
CA ALA A 194 -6.24 -9.81 2.15
C ALA A 194 -5.05 -9.70 3.12
N HIS A 195 -4.04 -10.57 2.94
CA HIS A 195 -2.77 -10.50 3.66
C HIS A 195 -2.10 -9.14 3.51
N ASP A 196 -1.96 -8.64 2.26
CA ASP A 196 -1.26 -7.39 1.96
C ASP A 196 -1.96 -6.18 2.58
N LEU A 197 -3.28 -6.12 2.46
CA LEU A 197 -4.09 -5.05 3.04
C LEU A 197 -4.03 -5.05 4.58
N ILE A 198 -4.21 -6.23 5.20
CA ILE A 198 -4.20 -6.34 6.67
C ILE A 198 -2.83 -5.92 7.22
N ILE A 199 -1.74 -6.35 6.61
CA ILE A 199 -0.39 -5.97 7.06
C ILE A 199 -0.14 -4.49 6.84
N THR A 200 -0.53 -3.93 5.69
CA THR A 200 -0.34 -2.50 5.42
C THR A 200 -1.12 -1.63 6.41
N LEU A 201 -2.39 -1.94 6.66
CA LEU A 201 -3.20 -1.25 7.68
C LEU A 201 -2.62 -1.46 9.09
N GLY A 202 -2.14 -2.67 9.38
CA GLY A 202 -1.49 -2.96 10.65
C GLY A 202 -0.23 -2.14 10.89
N ILE A 203 0.60 -1.95 9.88
CA ILE A 203 1.79 -1.08 9.96
C ILE A 203 1.36 0.37 10.22
N PHE A 204 0.32 0.88 9.55
CA PHE A 204 -0.23 2.20 9.84
C PHE A 204 -0.64 2.32 11.30
N SER A 205 -1.36 1.34 11.82
CA SER A 205 -1.81 1.31 13.22
C SER A 205 -0.65 1.22 14.24
N VAL A 206 0.36 0.36 13.97
CA VAL A 206 1.51 0.17 14.88
C VAL A 206 2.37 1.43 14.99
N PHE A 207 2.57 2.14 13.88
CA PHE A 207 3.41 3.33 13.84
C PHE A 207 2.65 4.65 14.01
N GLY A 208 1.31 4.61 14.22
CA GLY A 208 0.49 5.80 14.33
C GLY A 208 0.59 6.68 13.09
N LEU A 209 0.56 6.07 11.89
CA LEU A 209 0.61 6.81 10.64
C LEU A 209 -0.78 7.35 10.30
N GLU A 210 -0.86 8.61 9.91
CA GLU A 210 -2.13 9.25 9.53
C GLU A 210 -2.76 8.57 8.31
N PHE A 211 -3.95 8.02 8.52
CA PHE A 211 -4.76 7.42 7.46
C PHE A 211 -5.73 8.44 6.89
N ASN A 212 -5.37 9.06 5.78
CA ASN A 212 -6.13 10.08 5.07
C ASN A 212 -6.62 9.57 3.71
N LEU A 213 -7.31 10.38 2.92
CA LEU A 213 -7.79 10.01 1.58
C LEU A 213 -6.67 9.56 0.64
N ASN A 214 -5.48 10.14 0.77
CA ASN A 214 -4.34 9.72 -0.04
C ASN A 214 -3.85 8.32 0.34
N ALA A 215 -3.85 7.98 1.64
CA ALA A 215 -3.55 6.63 2.11
C ALA A 215 -4.62 5.63 1.65
N LEU A 216 -5.91 6.00 1.68
CA LEU A 216 -7.00 5.19 1.12
C LEU A 216 -6.81 4.93 -0.39
N ALA A 217 -6.50 5.97 -1.16
CA ALA A 217 -6.20 5.84 -2.59
C ALA A 217 -5.00 4.90 -2.83
N ALA A 218 -3.97 4.98 -1.97
CA ALA A 218 -2.85 4.05 -2.02
C ALA A 218 -3.27 2.60 -1.75
N MET A 219 -4.19 2.35 -0.79
CA MET A 219 -4.72 1.00 -0.55
C MET A 219 -5.40 0.43 -1.80
N LEU A 220 -6.18 1.22 -2.52
CA LEU A 220 -6.77 0.81 -3.79
C LEU A 220 -5.70 0.52 -4.85
N ALA A 221 -4.66 1.33 -4.91
CA ALA A 221 -3.54 1.11 -5.83
C ALA A 221 -2.73 -0.15 -5.47
N ILE A 222 -2.54 -0.47 -4.18
CA ILE A 222 -1.89 -1.70 -3.69
C ILE A 222 -2.63 -2.94 -4.21
N ILE A 223 -3.97 -2.92 -4.17
CA ILE A 223 -4.78 -4.03 -4.68
C ILE A 223 -4.42 -4.32 -6.15
N GLY A 224 -4.38 -3.30 -6.99
CA GLY A 224 -4.03 -3.46 -8.41
C GLY A 224 -2.58 -3.90 -8.62
N TYR A 225 -1.66 -3.35 -7.84
CA TYR A 225 -0.23 -3.66 -7.95
C TYR A 225 0.08 -5.10 -7.53
N SER A 226 -0.38 -5.51 -6.35
CA SER A 226 -0.17 -6.87 -5.81
C SER A 226 -0.79 -7.93 -6.71
N LEU A 227 -1.98 -7.66 -7.26
CA LEU A 227 -2.62 -8.54 -8.22
C LEU A 227 -1.81 -8.74 -9.50
N ASN A 228 -1.19 -7.70 -10.02
CA ASN A 228 -0.39 -7.81 -11.24
C ASN A 228 0.71 -8.86 -11.09
N ASP A 229 1.46 -8.84 -9.99
CA ASP A 229 2.52 -9.82 -9.72
C ASP A 229 1.93 -11.22 -9.47
N THR A 230 0.87 -11.32 -8.68
CA THR A 230 0.19 -12.60 -8.42
C THR A 230 -0.35 -13.24 -9.69
N ILE A 231 -0.90 -12.45 -10.62
CA ILE A 231 -1.39 -12.90 -11.93
C ILE A 231 -0.23 -13.45 -12.78
N VAL A 232 0.88 -12.72 -12.86
CA VAL A 232 2.07 -13.14 -13.64
C VAL A 232 2.62 -14.46 -13.13
N VAL A 233 2.76 -14.61 -11.81
CA VAL A 233 3.22 -15.86 -11.18
C VAL A 233 2.23 -16.99 -11.44
N SER A 234 0.94 -16.75 -11.22
CA SER A 234 -0.12 -17.73 -11.41
C SER A 234 -0.21 -18.23 -12.86
N ASP A 235 -0.11 -17.33 -13.82
CA ASP A 235 -0.14 -17.70 -15.25
C ASP A 235 1.07 -18.55 -15.62
N ARG A 236 2.27 -18.23 -15.09
CA ARG A 236 3.47 -19.02 -15.29
C ARG A 236 3.38 -20.38 -14.63
N ILE A 237 2.81 -20.48 -13.43
CA ILE A 237 2.54 -21.77 -12.78
C ILE A 237 1.62 -22.62 -13.67
N ARG A 238 0.51 -22.04 -14.16
CA ARG A 238 -0.41 -22.74 -15.07
C ARG A 238 0.28 -23.23 -16.36
N GLU A 239 1.11 -22.39 -16.96
CA GLU A 239 1.87 -22.74 -18.16
C GLU A 239 2.79 -23.94 -17.89
N ASN A 240 3.57 -23.90 -16.80
CA ASN A 240 4.51 -24.94 -16.45
C ASN A 240 3.80 -26.27 -16.10
N PHE A 241 2.67 -26.24 -15.38
CA PHE A 241 1.88 -27.42 -15.12
C PHE A 241 1.37 -28.11 -16.41
N ARG A 242 1.11 -27.33 -17.48
CA ARG A 242 0.71 -27.86 -18.79
C ARG A 242 1.91 -28.39 -19.59
N ARG A 243 3.05 -27.73 -19.52
CA ARG A 243 4.24 -28.03 -20.35
C ARG A 243 5.12 -29.12 -19.78
N MET A 244 5.31 -29.14 -18.46
CA MET A 244 6.19 -30.09 -17.79
C MET A 244 5.52 -31.46 -17.66
N ARG A 245 6.08 -32.46 -18.33
CA ARG A 245 5.54 -33.83 -18.33
C ARG A 245 5.83 -34.56 -17.01
N THR A 246 6.94 -34.23 -16.35
CA THR A 246 7.44 -34.86 -15.11
C THR A 246 7.72 -33.79 -14.07
N GLY A 247 7.72 -34.17 -12.79
CA GLY A 247 7.99 -33.30 -11.65
C GLY A 247 6.81 -33.21 -10.68
N THR A 248 7.12 -32.86 -9.46
CA THR A 248 6.14 -32.61 -8.41
C THR A 248 5.50 -31.21 -8.55
N PRO A 249 4.28 -30.99 -8.04
CA PRO A 249 3.69 -29.65 -8.00
C PRO A 249 4.60 -28.58 -7.39
N THR A 250 5.33 -28.93 -6.33
CA THR A 250 6.29 -28.04 -5.66
C THR A 250 7.44 -27.64 -6.59
N GLU A 251 7.98 -28.57 -7.36
CA GLU A 251 9.04 -28.28 -8.35
C GLU A 251 8.53 -27.37 -9.47
N MET A 252 7.29 -27.60 -9.96
CA MET A 252 6.68 -26.78 -11.00
C MET A 252 6.48 -25.34 -10.53
N VAL A 253 6.05 -25.15 -9.28
CA VAL A 253 5.91 -23.83 -8.67
C VAL A 253 7.29 -23.17 -8.52
N ASN A 254 8.30 -23.87 -8.00
CA ASN A 254 9.66 -23.32 -7.87
C ASN A 254 10.24 -22.87 -9.22
N VAL A 255 10.09 -23.68 -10.26
CA VAL A 255 10.53 -23.32 -11.61
C VAL A 255 9.81 -22.07 -12.09
N SER A 256 8.50 -21.98 -11.86
CA SER A 256 7.69 -20.83 -12.26
C SER A 256 8.11 -19.54 -11.56
N LEU A 257 8.36 -19.61 -10.26
CA LEU A 257 8.84 -18.49 -9.45
C LEU A 257 10.20 -17.99 -9.94
N ASN A 258 11.14 -18.90 -10.17
CA ASN A 258 12.46 -18.52 -10.71
C ASN A 258 12.36 -17.85 -12.08
N GLN A 259 11.44 -18.32 -12.95
CA GLN A 259 11.25 -17.75 -14.28
C GLN A 259 10.60 -16.36 -14.26
N THR A 260 9.81 -16.04 -13.24
CA THR A 260 9.14 -14.74 -13.09
C THR A 260 9.90 -13.76 -12.21
N LEU A 261 10.81 -14.25 -11.37
CA LEU A 261 11.51 -13.48 -10.35
C LEU A 261 12.18 -12.20 -10.89
N GLY A 262 12.90 -12.31 -12.00
CA GLY A 262 13.58 -11.17 -12.60
C GLY A 262 12.62 -10.05 -12.99
N ARG A 263 11.46 -10.40 -13.55
CA ARG A 263 10.41 -9.42 -13.89
C ARG A 263 9.83 -8.78 -12.65
N THR A 264 9.40 -9.58 -11.68
CA THR A 264 8.82 -9.10 -10.42
C THR A 264 9.78 -8.17 -9.67
N LEU A 265 11.06 -8.55 -9.53
CA LEU A 265 12.05 -7.70 -8.87
C LEU A 265 12.29 -6.38 -9.59
N ILE A 266 12.38 -6.39 -10.92
CA ILE A 266 12.61 -5.16 -11.70
C ILE A 266 11.39 -4.23 -11.59
N THR A 267 10.17 -4.76 -11.73
CA THR A 267 8.96 -3.95 -11.60
C THR A 267 8.81 -3.37 -10.19
N SER A 268 9.04 -4.15 -9.15
CA SER A 268 8.98 -3.68 -7.76
C SER A 268 10.06 -2.65 -7.47
N LEU A 269 11.30 -2.88 -7.89
CA LEU A 269 12.40 -1.95 -7.66
C LEU A 269 12.19 -0.62 -8.39
N THR A 270 11.75 -0.64 -9.64
CA THR A 270 11.47 0.60 -10.39
C THR A 270 10.35 1.40 -9.76
N THR A 271 9.29 0.73 -9.30
CA THR A 271 8.18 1.37 -8.57
C THR A 271 8.67 1.94 -7.24
N LEU A 272 9.44 1.19 -6.46
CA LEU A 272 10.01 1.67 -5.20
C LEU A 272 10.90 2.89 -5.39
N LEU A 273 11.72 2.95 -6.46
CA LEU A 273 12.54 4.13 -6.76
C LEU A 273 11.69 5.39 -6.99
N VAL A 274 10.57 5.26 -7.72
CA VAL A 274 9.63 6.37 -7.93
C VAL A 274 8.98 6.77 -6.60
N LEU A 275 8.51 5.81 -5.82
CA LEU A 275 7.83 6.07 -4.54
C LEU A 275 8.76 6.71 -3.51
N VAL A 276 10.02 6.26 -3.43
CA VAL A 276 11.04 6.89 -2.59
C VAL A 276 11.32 8.31 -3.05
N SER A 277 11.36 8.57 -4.36
CA SER A 277 11.50 9.93 -4.88
C SER A 277 10.32 10.82 -4.48
N ILE A 278 9.08 10.31 -4.55
CA ILE A 278 7.88 11.01 -4.07
C ILE A 278 7.98 11.25 -2.55
N LEU A 279 8.40 10.26 -1.78
CA LEU A 279 8.55 10.38 -0.33
C LEU A 279 9.55 11.47 0.06
N LEU A 280 10.65 11.62 -0.69
CA LEU A 280 11.72 12.58 -0.37
C LEU A 280 11.45 14.00 -0.91
N ILE A 281 10.73 14.12 -2.01
CA ILE A 281 10.59 15.39 -2.76
C ILE A 281 9.14 15.85 -2.85
N GLY A 282 8.17 14.93 -2.76
CA GLY A 282 6.75 15.17 -3.11
C GLY A 282 5.98 16.03 -2.12
N GLY A 283 6.58 16.41 -1.00
CA GLY A 283 5.89 17.16 0.04
C GLY A 283 4.94 16.28 0.86
N GLU A 284 4.38 16.87 1.88
CA GLU A 284 3.69 16.17 2.97
C GLU A 284 2.37 15.55 2.56
N SER A 285 1.59 16.23 1.72
CA SER A 285 0.30 15.70 1.26
C SER A 285 0.44 14.36 0.49
N THR A 286 1.61 14.06 -0.06
CA THR A 286 1.89 12.82 -0.79
C THR A 286 2.64 11.76 0.05
N GLN A 287 3.10 12.10 1.25
CA GLN A 287 3.86 11.16 2.09
C GLN A 287 3.06 9.94 2.49
N GLY A 288 1.83 10.11 2.98
CA GLY A 288 0.94 9.02 3.36
C GLY A 288 0.70 8.04 2.21
N PHE A 289 0.48 8.58 1.00
CA PHE A 289 0.37 7.80 -0.23
C PHE A 289 1.65 7.02 -0.54
N ALA A 290 2.79 7.70 -0.51
CA ALA A 290 4.08 7.07 -0.83
C ALA A 290 4.46 5.97 0.18
N ILE A 291 4.27 6.22 1.48
CA ILE A 291 4.54 5.25 2.55
C ILE A 291 3.65 4.01 2.38
N ALA A 292 2.34 4.21 2.23
CA ALA A 292 1.41 3.11 2.03
C ALA A 292 1.79 2.23 0.83
N LEU A 293 2.09 2.86 -0.32
CA LEU A 293 2.50 2.13 -1.51
C LEU A 293 3.85 1.44 -1.36
N ILE A 294 4.84 2.05 -0.70
CA ILE A 294 6.15 1.40 -0.44
C ILE A 294 5.93 0.12 0.36
N ILE A 295 5.15 0.20 1.45
CA ILE A 295 4.79 -0.96 2.27
C ILE A 295 4.07 -2.00 1.42
N GLY A 296 3.03 -1.58 0.69
CA GLY A 296 2.22 -2.46 -0.14
C GLY A 296 3.00 -3.15 -1.27
N VAL A 297 3.93 -2.46 -1.92
CA VAL A 297 4.79 -3.06 -2.96
C VAL A 297 5.74 -4.11 -2.37
N VAL A 298 6.35 -3.83 -1.21
CA VAL A 298 7.25 -4.78 -0.53
C VAL A 298 6.47 -6.01 -0.06
N VAL A 299 5.36 -5.80 0.63
CA VAL A 299 4.50 -6.88 1.16
C VAL A 299 3.87 -7.67 0.01
N GLY A 300 3.37 -7.02 -1.04
CA GLY A 300 2.77 -7.65 -2.22
C GLY A 300 3.75 -8.46 -3.05
N THR A 301 5.00 -7.99 -3.18
CA THR A 301 6.07 -8.76 -3.84
C THR A 301 6.37 -10.05 -3.05
N TYR A 302 6.42 -9.96 -1.72
CA TYR A 302 6.60 -11.12 -0.87
C TYR A 302 5.39 -12.07 -0.94
N SER A 303 4.17 -11.54 -0.89
CA SER A 303 2.95 -12.35 -0.84
C SER A 303 2.69 -13.10 -2.14
N SER A 304 3.00 -12.51 -3.30
CA SER A 304 2.87 -13.18 -4.61
C SER A 304 3.78 -14.40 -4.70
N VAL A 305 4.99 -14.34 -4.12
CA VAL A 305 5.96 -15.44 -4.12
C VAL A 305 5.57 -16.53 -3.10
N TYR A 306 5.27 -16.14 -1.85
CA TYR A 306 5.12 -17.10 -0.76
C TYR A 306 3.67 -17.42 -0.42
N ILE A 307 2.78 -16.42 -0.34
CA ILE A 307 1.41 -16.64 0.11
C ILE A 307 0.55 -17.22 -1.01
N ALA A 308 0.44 -16.53 -2.15
CA ALA A 308 -0.36 -17.01 -3.27
C ALA A 308 0.09 -18.42 -3.72
N SER A 309 1.39 -18.62 -3.91
CA SER A 309 1.95 -19.90 -4.35
C SER A 309 1.76 -21.02 -3.31
N SER A 310 1.85 -20.72 -2.01
CA SER A 310 1.62 -21.71 -0.96
C SER A 310 0.14 -22.12 -0.88
N VAL A 311 -0.78 -21.18 -1.03
CA VAL A 311 -2.22 -21.46 -1.06
C VAL A 311 -2.57 -22.34 -2.27
N ILE A 312 -2.02 -22.05 -3.45
CA ILE A 312 -2.20 -22.86 -4.67
C ILE A 312 -1.73 -24.31 -4.41
N LEU A 313 -0.56 -24.51 -3.78
CA LEU A 313 -0.06 -25.84 -3.42
C LEU A 313 -0.94 -26.51 -2.37
N TYR A 314 -1.40 -25.78 -1.36
CA TYR A 314 -2.28 -26.29 -0.32
C TYR A 314 -3.62 -26.78 -0.87
N MET A 315 -4.14 -26.10 -1.90
CA MET A 315 -5.37 -26.50 -2.60
C MET A 315 -5.18 -27.71 -3.55
N ASN A 316 -3.98 -28.33 -3.54
CA ASN A 316 -3.67 -29.50 -4.36
C ASN A 316 -4.05 -29.29 -5.83
N VAL A 317 -3.44 -28.26 -6.45
CA VAL A 317 -3.60 -28.03 -7.89
C VAL A 317 -2.96 -29.19 -8.66
N THR A 318 -3.73 -29.82 -9.53
CA THR A 318 -3.31 -30.96 -10.37
C THR A 318 -3.24 -30.55 -11.83
N LYS A 319 -2.65 -31.41 -12.65
CA LYS A 319 -2.62 -31.18 -14.12
C LYS A 319 -4.01 -31.26 -14.73
N GLU A 320 -4.84 -32.16 -14.19
CA GLU A 320 -6.23 -32.36 -14.63
C GLU A 320 -7.05 -31.08 -14.44
N ASP A 321 -6.85 -30.36 -13.35
CA ASP A 321 -7.49 -29.05 -13.11
C ASP A 321 -7.18 -28.04 -14.22
N LEU A 322 -6.05 -28.22 -14.92
CA LEU A 322 -5.50 -27.24 -15.88
C LEU A 322 -5.66 -27.67 -17.34
N MET A 323 -6.10 -28.91 -17.58
CA MET A 323 -6.41 -29.36 -18.94
C MET A 323 -7.67 -28.65 -19.47
N ILE A 324 -7.62 -28.30 -20.75
CA ILE A 324 -8.81 -27.83 -21.45
C ILE A 324 -9.73 -29.07 -21.61
N PRO A 325 -10.99 -29.04 -21.16
CA PRO A 325 -11.90 -30.16 -21.38
C PRO A 325 -11.93 -30.46 -22.87
N ILE A 326 -11.57 -31.70 -23.23
CA ILE A 326 -11.76 -32.20 -24.60
C ILE A 326 -13.28 -32.18 -24.83
N LYS A 327 -13.72 -31.39 -25.80
CA LYS A 327 -15.14 -31.44 -26.20
C LYS A 327 -15.45 -32.88 -26.60
N GLU A 328 -16.34 -33.54 -25.88
CA GLU A 328 -16.89 -34.82 -26.31
C GLU A 328 -17.44 -34.65 -27.73
N GLY A 329 -16.87 -35.38 -28.67
CA GLY A 329 -17.24 -35.29 -30.10
C GLY A 329 -16.18 -34.72 -31.04
N ALA A 330 -15.04 -34.24 -30.55
CA ALA A 330 -13.96 -33.72 -31.44
C ALA A 330 -13.30 -34.83 -32.29
N ASP A 331 -13.44 -36.10 -31.91
CA ASP A 331 -12.92 -37.24 -32.68
C ASP A 331 -13.86 -37.73 -33.78
N LEU A 332 -15.09 -37.21 -33.87
CA LEU A 332 -16.05 -37.59 -34.88
C LEU A 332 -15.89 -36.82 -36.21
N ASP A 333 -15.17 -35.71 -36.22
CA ASP A 333 -14.95 -34.88 -37.41
C ASP A 333 -13.65 -35.23 -38.19
N SER A 334 -12.87 -36.21 -37.71
CA SER A 334 -11.62 -36.62 -38.38
C SER A 334 -11.75 -37.83 -39.30
N THR A 335 -12.97 -38.27 -39.56
CA THR A 335 -13.25 -39.38 -40.51
C THR A 335 -14.28 -38.98 -41.57
N VAL A 336 -13.91 -38.00 -42.40
CA VAL A 336 -14.53 -37.84 -43.75
C VAL A 336 -13.41 -37.55 -44.74
#